data_9465eeaaae2c8acf852b8888dddc7c13
#
_entry.id   9465eeaaae2c8acf852b8888dddc7c13
#
_cell.length_a   1.000
_cell.length_b   1.000
_cell.length_c   1.000
_cell.angle_alpha   90.00
_cell.angle_beta   90.00
_cell.angle_gamma   90.00
#
_symmetry.space_group_name_H-M   'P 1'
#
loop_
_entity.id
_entity.type
_entity.pdbx_description
1 polymer ?
#
loop_
_entity_poly.entity_id
_entity_poly.type
_entity_poly.pdbx_seq_one_letter_code
_entity_poly.pdbx_strand_id
1 'polypeptide(L)'
;MDTIVRITNILKSGERTARQKYYIPEAWNYFGYTDYERNPARPKEILVCPFHFFRSCLERQILGPMETTGFQTDTTEKGNVTEQIIYGMFPRSFTAWTHGHSSQVYAGSFLKSMALLPLLKKLGVDVVYLLPVLERGTKYHKGELGSPYAIRNHYRLDSTLNDPLLRKAGIGAEEEFKAFVEACHCLGMKVMLDFVFRTASRDHDLIMTHPEWFYWIEHRYNADFTMPHVENAPDLSAAQGKNLKKLYSADGVETHLRKFTFPPSVLDPRLWEEVKERQKHTGENILTLIEEAFGITTVPGFSNVINDPQPPWLDVTYLKLYYDLHSEARTCLGRKRGPHPDDDFHGYAPFIMQDGACANVHWGKVPNKELWDYLIGVVPHYQKTYGIDGARIDMGHALPPELLRAIIKAIKAVNPEFLLWSEEFNYRNAPRLKRDGFHFITGSLWAHYKHFAEKDFLAEALRRTCHSQLPVTAALEMPDTPRLAFYYHDKRRIEALVLLNYLMPNSVPFLNNGLELLERQPMNLGLDNTE
;
A
#
# COMPACT_ATOMS: atom_id res chain seq x y z
N MET A 1 -0.80 15.16 21.20
CA MET A 1 -0.05 14.55 22.35
C MET A 1 -0.94 13.88 23.40
N ASP A 2 -2.23 14.11 23.36
CA ASP A 2 -3.13 13.56 24.39
C ASP A 2 -3.32 12.04 24.29
N THR A 3 -3.24 11.50 23.06
CA THR A 3 -3.48 10.07 22.83
C THR A 3 -2.31 9.20 23.30
N ILE A 4 -1.08 9.60 23.03
CA ILE A 4 0.10 8.87 23.50
C ILE A 4 0.22 8.90 25.03
N VAL A 5 -0.14 10.03 25.66
CA VAL A 5 -0.20 10.14 27.13
C VAL A 5 -1.27 9.22 27.72
N ARG A 6 -2.44 9.14 27.07
CA ARG A 6 -3.50 8.21 27.48
C ARG A 6 -3.05 6.74 27.38
N ILE A 7 -2.41 6.35 26.28
CA ILE A 7 -1.85 4.99 26.13
C ILE A 7 -0.82 4.69 27.21
N THR A 8 0.06 5.64 27.49
CA THR A 8 1.07 5.50 28.57
C THR A 8 0.43 5.26 29.94
N ASN A 9 -0.66 5.97 30.25
CA ASN A 9 -1.42 5.78 31.49
C ASN A 9 -2.13 4.42 31.55
N ILE A 10 -2.64 3.93 30.43
CA ILE A 10 -3.24 2.60 30.31
C ILE A 10 -2.18 1.50 30.57
N LEU A 11 -1.00 1.64 29.95
CA LEU A 11 0.11 0.72 30.20
C LEU A 11 0.50 0.73 31.68
N LYS A 12 0.56 1.89 32.34
CA LYS A 12 0.83 2.03 33.79
C LYS A 12 -0.21 1.32 34.65
N SER A 13 -1.49 1.38 34.25
CA SER A 13 -2.56 0.69 34.97
C SER A 13 -2.46 -0.82 34.79
N GLY A 14 -2.11 -1.29 33.57
CA GLY A 14 -1.92 -2.69 33.25
C GLY A 14 -0.77 -3.36 34.02
N GLU A 15 0.28 -2.65 34.38
CA GLU A 15 1.42 -3.18 35.15
C GLU A 15 0.99 -3.76 36.48
N ARG A 16 0.01 -3.16 37.17
CA ARG A 16 -0.43 -3.56 38.50
C ARG A 16 -1.10 -4.93 38.53
N THR A 17 -1.63 -5.37 37.39
CA THR A 17 -2.38 -6.63 37.25
C THR A 17 -1.65 -7.66 36.38
N ALA A 18 -0.62 -7.23 35.64
CA ALA A 18 0.07 -8.07 34.67
C ALA A 18 1.00 -9.09 35.36
N ARG A 19 0.68 -10.37 35.22
CA ARG A 19 1.59 -11.47 35.55
C ARG A 19 2.32 -12.03 34.32
N GLN A 20 1.93 -11.57 33.13
CA GLN A 20 2.42 -12.09 31.87
C GLN A 20 3.72 -11.39 31.46
N LYS A 21 4.79 -12.18 31.33
CA LYS A 21 6.04 -11.77 30.70
C LYS A 21 6.12 -12.38 29.31
N TYR A 22 6.83 -11.71 28.37
CA TYR A 22 7.13 -12.26 27.08
C TYR A 22 8.53 -11.87 26.58
N TYR A 23 9.06 -12.65 25.65
CA TYR A 23 10.36 -12.41 25.05
C TYR A 23 10.27 -11.30 24.01
N ILE A 24 11.28 -10.43 24.02
CA ILE A 24 11.54 -9.43 22.96
C ILE A 24 13.00 -9.53 22.53
N PRO A 25 13.37 -9.09 21.32
CA PRO A 25 14.77 -8.93 20.93
C PRO A 25 15.51 -8.05 21.92
N GLU A 26 16.73 -8.45 22.34
CA GLU A 26 17.56 -7.61 23.19
C GLU A 26 17.86 -6.26 22.55
N ALA A 27 17.93 -6.19 21.22
CA ALA A 27 18.14 -4.95 20.46
C ALA A 27 17.04 -3.89 20.68
N TRP A 28 15.83 -4.31 21.12
CA TRP A 28 14.78 -3.34 21.49
C TRP A 28 15.09 -2.61 22.79
N ASN A 29 16.01 -3.13 23.61
CA ASN A 29 16.46 -2.50 24.84
C ASN A 29 17.61 -1.51 24.63
N TYR A 30 17.55 -0.67 23.61
CA TYR A 30 18.56 0.34 23.30
C TYR A 30 18.61 1.50 24.32
N PHE A 31 17.60 1.63 25.16
CA PHE A 31 17.46 2.72 26.15
C PHE A 31 17.83 2.33 27.59
N GLY A 32 18.43 1.14 27.77
CA GLY A 32 18.93 0.70 29.07
C GLY A 32 17.82 0.36 30.09
N TYR A 33 16.78 -0.30 29.64
CA TYR A 33 15.79 -0.89 30.54
C TYR A 33 16.41 -2.02 31.37
N THR A 34 16.17 -2.06 32.66
CA THR A 34 16.88 -2.94 33.60
C THR A 34 16.03 -4.04 34.22
N ASP A 35 14.69 -3.91 34.18
CA ASP A 35 13.77 -4.89 34.79
C ASP A 35 13.44 -6.03 33.82
N TYR A 36 14.43 -6.87 33.52
CA TYR A 36 14.28 -8.03 32.63
C TYR A 36 15.01 -9.25 33.13
N GLU A 37 14.63 -10.41 32.63
CA GLU A 37 15.30 -11.67 32.86
C GLU A 37 15.99 -12.18 31.60
N ARG A 38 17.10 -12.91 31.75
CA ARG A 38 17.81 -13.57 30.66
C ARG A 38 17.53 -15.06 30.68
N ASN A 39 17.31 -15.63 29.50
CA ASN A 39 17.24 -17.07 29.32
C ASN A 39 18.48 -17.53 28.52
N PRO A 40 19.33 -18.40 29.06
CA PRO A 40 20.50 -18.90 28.33
C PRO A 40 20.18 -19.60 27.02
N ALA A 41 18.97 -20.19 26.90
CA ALA A 41 18.50 -20.79 25.65
C ALA A 41 18.12 -19.79 24.58
N ARG A 42 17.98 -18.50 24.93
CA ARG A 42 17.60 -17.38 24.04
C ARG A 42 18.56 -16.19 24.24
N PRO A 43 19.84 -16.31 23.85
CA PRO A 43 20.88 -15.35 24.23
C PRO A 43 20.73 -13.95 23.64
N LYS A 44 19.92 -13.82 22.56
CA LYS A 44 19.63 -12.53 21.89
C LYS A 44 18.29 -11.93 22.30
N GLU A 45 17.64 -12.49 23.30
CA GLU A 45 16.32 -12.08 23.76
C GLU A 45 16.32 -11.80 25.26
N ILE A 46 15.41 -10.95 25.69
CA ILE A 46 15.14 -10.66 27.10
C ILE A 46 13.67 -10.91 27.41
N LEU A 47 13.39 -11.35 28.60
CA LEU A 47 12.05 -11.61 29.13
C LEU A 47 11.61 -10.40 29.95
N VAL A 48 10.55 -9.72 29.52
CA VAL A 48 10.07 -8.46 30.11
C VAL A 48 8.58 -8.52 30.46
N CYS A 49 8.17 -7.68 31.41
CA CYS A 49 6.76 -7.29 31.53
C CYS A 49 6.44 -6.29 30.39
N PRO A 50 5.60 -6.64 29.41
CA PRO A 50 5.39 -5.78 28.23
C PRO A 50 4.81 -4.42 28.58
N PHE A 51 3.89 -4.34 29.54
CA PHE A 51 3.31 -3.09 29.99
C PHE A 51 4.38 -2.14 30.54
N HIS A 52 5.27 -2.64 31.39
CA HIS A 52 6.34 -1.85 31.99
C HIS A 52 7.39 -1.46 30.95
N PHE A 53 7.77 -2.38 30.06
CA PHE A 53 8.76 -2.12 29.02
C PHE A 53 8.30 -1.01 28.08
N PHE A 54 7.11 -1.15 27.46
CA PHE A 54 6.61 -0.15 26.50
C PHE A 54 6.34 1.19 27.19
N ARG A 55 5.73 1.19 28.39
CA ARG A 55 5.56 2.44 29.14
C ARG A 55 6.90 3.14 29.39
N SER A 56 7.89 2.42 29.90
CA SER A 56 9.22 2.99 30.18
C SER A 56 9.87 3.55 28.92
N CYS A 57 9.70 2.88 27.78
CA CYS A 57 10.18 3.37 26.50
C CYS A 57 9.48 4.68 26.09
N LEU A 58 8.14 4.71 26.12
CA LEU A 58 7.36 5.91 25.73
C LEU A 58 7.70 7.10 26.65
N GLU A 59 7.72 6.91 27.97
CA GLU A 59 8.01 7.97 28.93
C GLU A 59 9.44 8.52 28.79
N ARG A 60 10.44 7.64 28.60
CA ARG A 60 11.86 8.05 28.63
C ARG A 60 12.37 8.50 27.27
N GLN A 61 11.87 7.94 26.18
CA GLN A 61 12.45 8.13 24.84
C GLN A 61 11.60 9.00 23.90
N ILE A 62 10.32 9.16 24.20
CA ILE A 62 9.39 9.90 23.34
C ILE A 62 8.82 11.12 24.06
N LEU A 63 8.32 10.94 25.28
CA LEU A 63 7.73 12.02 26.08
C LEU A 63 8.73 12.70 27.01
N GLY A 64 9.91 12.11 27.22
CA GLY A 64 10.97 12.66 28.04
C GLY A 64 11.69 13.87 27.40
N PRO A 65 12.40 14.65 28.17
CA PRO A 65 13.16 15.78 27.63
C PRO A 65 14.25 15.29 26.68
N MET A 66 14.38 15.95 25.53
CA MET A 66 15.33 15.60 24.45
C MET A 66 16.79 15.55 24.93
N GLU A 67 17.14 16.29 25.96
CA GLU A 67 18.48 16.32 26.56
C GLU A 67 18.96 14.96 27.10
N THR A 68 18.04 14.08 27.44
CA THR A 68 18.38 12.74 27.96
C THR A 68 18.64 11.71 26.87
N THR A 69 18.31 11.99 25.63
CA THR A 69 18.42 11.03 24.52
C THR A 69 19.77 11.09 23.80
N GLY A 70 20.61 12.08 24.09
CA GLY A 70 21.92 12.27 23.46
C GLY A 70 21.83 12.66 21.98
N PHE A 71 20.63 13.06 21.51
CA PHE A 71 20.42 13.55 20.16
C PHE A 71 20.50 15.06 20.11
N GLN A 72 21.48 15.58 19.41
CA GLN A 72 21.33 16.90 18.80
C GLN A 72 20.39 16.71 17.62
N THR A 73 19.11 16.96 17.82
CA THR A 73 18.22 17.16 16.70
C THR A 73 18.60 18.49 16.07
N ASP A 74 19.18 18.43 14.89
CA ASP A 74 19.19 19.58 14.01
C ASP A 74 17.72 19.90 13.70
N THR A 75 17.15 20.84 14.45
CA THR A 75 15.75 21.27 14.36
C THR A 75 15.52 22.21 13.18
N THR A 76 16.54 22.40 12.33
CA THR A 76 16.35 23.11 11.07
C THR A 76 15.36 22.32 10.23
N GLU A 77 14.17 22.89 10.01
CA GLU A 77 13.22 22.34 9.05
C GLU A 77 13.95 22.17 7.71
N LYS A 78 14.15 20.92 7.30
CA LYS A 78 14.71 20.61 6.00
C LYS A 78 13.70 21.03 4.94
N GLY A 79 13.92 22.20 4.34
CA GLY A 79 12.99 22.81 3.39
C GLY A 79 12.88 22.07 2.06
N ASN A 80 13.89 21.23 1.73
CA ASN A 80 13.91 20.47 0.48
C ASN A 80 13.70 18.97 0.75
N VAL A 81 12.83 18.33 -0.01
CA VAL A 81 12.57 16.88 0.10
C VAL A 81 13.83 16.03 -0.13
N THR A 82 14.78 16.49 -0.93
CA THR A 82 16.06 15.81 -1.19
C THR A 82 17.00 15.76 0.01
N GLU A 83 16.72 16.54 1.05
CA GLU A 83 17.47 16.55 2.32
C GLU A 83 16.84 15.64 3.38
N GLN A 84 15.66 15.07 3.10
CA GLN A 84 14.92 14.20 4.00
C GLN A 84 15.24 12.73 3.72
N ILE A 85 15.41 11.96 4.78
CA ILE A 85 15.57 10.50 4.69
C ILE A 85 14.22 9.85 4.98
N ILE A 86 13.73 9.08 4.01
CA ILE A 86 12.48 8.31 4.13
C ILE A 86 12.81 6.88 4.57
N TYR A 87 12.16 6.40 5.62
CA TYR A 87 12.20 5.01 6.04
C TYR A 87 10.87 4.33 5.70
N GLY A 88 10.92 3.36 4.80
CA GLY A 88 9.76 2.58 4.40
C GLY A 88 9.57 1.37 5.30
N MET A 89 8.42 1.26 5.96
CA MET A 89 8.13 0.12 6.84
C MET A 89 6.70 -0.39 6.71
N PHE A 90 6.52 -1.65 7.05
CA PHE A 90 5.23 -2.26 7.21
C PHE A 90 5.04 -2.71 8.66
N PRO A 91 4.18 -2.07 9.45
CA PRO A 91 4.07 -2.33 10.89
C PRO A 91 3.86 -3.80 11.23
N ARG A 92 3.10 -4.54 10.41
CA ARG A 92 2.81 -5.97 10.60
C ARG A 92 4.07 -6.84 10.64
N SER A 93 5.07 -6.56 9.81
CA SER A 93 6.34 -7.30 9.75
C SER A 93 7.46 -6.64 10.55
N PHE A 94 7.49 -5.31 10.64
CA PHE A 94 8.55 -4.54 11.28
C PHE A 94 8.86 -4.97 12.72
N THR A 95 7.83 -5.30 13.49
CA THR A 95 7.95 -5.71 14.89
C THR A 95 7.34 -7.08 15.17
N ALA A 96 7.20 -7.92 14.14
CA ALA A 96 6.75 -9.30 14.31
C ALA A 96 7.79 -10.10 15.10
N TRP A 97 7.36 -10.87 16.10
CA TRP A 97 8.25 -11.65 16.94
C TRP A 97 7.58 -12.84 17.62
N THR A 98 8.38 -13.84 17.99
CA THR A 98 7.94 -14.99 18.81
C THR A 98 8.01 -14.65 20.29
N HIS A 99 6.94 -14.13 20.86
CA HIS A 99 6.93 -13.65 22.24
C HIS A 99 6.82 -14.77 23.29
N GLY A 100 6.39 -15.97 22.92
CA GLY A 100 6.18 -17.10 23.81
C GLY A 100 7.27 -18.16 23.73
N HIS A 101 6.98 -19.31 24.32
CA HIS A 101 7.83 -20.51 24.22
C HIS A 101 7.57 -21.35 22.96
N SER A 102 6.44 -21.12 22.29
CA SER A 102 6.10 -21.74 21.00
C SER A 102 6.81 -21.03 19.84
N SER A 103 6.83 -21.67 18.68
CA SER A 103 7.33 -21.09 17.42
C SER A 103 6.35 -20.08 16.80
N GLN A 104 5.20 -19.82 17.44
CA GLN A 104 4.20 -18.89 16.90
C GLN A 104 4.74 -17.46 16.81
N VAL A 105 4.75 -16.91 15.62
CA VAL A 105 5.08 -15.51 15.37
C VAL A 105 3.83 -14.64 15.58
N TYR A 106 3.98 -13.59 16.35
CA TYR A 106 2.96 -12.57 16.55
C TYR A 106 3.24 -11.40 15.63
N ALA A 107 2.23 -10.92 14.94
CA ALA A 107 2.34 -9.74 14.08
C ALA A 107 2.84 -8.51 14.86
N GLY A 108 3.50 -7.62 14.14
CA GLY A 108 3.84 -6.30 14.64
C GLY A 108 2.59 -5.45 14.86
N SER A 109 2.75 -4.36 15.62
CA SER A 109 1.68 -3.43 15.97
C SER A 109 2.19 -1.99 15.98
N PHE A 110 1.28 -1.03 16.05
CA PHE A 110 1.68 0.37 16.20
C PHE A 110 2.38 0.62 17.54
N LEU A 111 1.93 0.02 18.64
CA LEU A 111 2.59 0.14 19.96
C LEU A 111 4.04 -0.34 19.92
N LYS A 112 4.28 -1.53 19.37
CA LYS A 112 5.64 -2.07 19.24
C LYS A 112 6.49 -1.20 18.31
N SER A 113 5.89 -0.70 17.23
CA SER A 113 6.57 0.20 16.30
C SER A 113 6.95 1.52 16.96
N MET A 114 6.08 2.11 17.78
CA MET A 114 6.41 3.31 18.57
C MET A 114 7.67 3.14 19.42
N ALA A 115 7.85 1.96 20.03
CA ALA A 115 9.03 1.70 20.85
C ALA A 115 10.35 1.73 20.07
N LEU A 116 10.32 1.57 18.73
CA LEU A 116 11.51 1.58 17.88
C LEU A 116 11.72 2.90 17.11
N LEU A 117 10.76 3.82 17.14
CA LEU A 117 10.89 5.12 16.48
C LEU A 117 12.15 5.90 16.87
N PRO A 118 12.60 5.91 18.15
CA PRO A 118 13.84 6.58 18.51
C PRO A 118 15.08 5.99 17.83
N LEU A 119 15.10 4.69 17.50
CA LEU A 119 16.18 4.09 16.70
C LEU A 119 16.17 4.62 15.27
N LEU A 120 15.00 4.79 14.67
CA LEU A 120 14.88 5.39 13.34
C LEU A 120 15.37 6.84 13.34
N LYS A 121 15.04 7.59 14.39
CA LYS A 121 15.57 8.97 14.56
C LYS A 121 17.09 8.97 14.65
N LYS A 122 17.70 7.97 15.34
CA LYS A 122 19.17 7.80 15.39
C LYS A 122 19.80 7.54 14.02
N LEU A 123 19.09 6.86 13.13
CA LEU A 123 19.51 6.67 11.74
C LEU A 123 19.35 7.94 10.87
N GLY A 124 18.84 9.04 11.44
CA GLY A 124 18.62 10.29 10.72
C GLY A 124 17.32 10.31 9.90
N VAL A 125 16.37 9.43 10.20
CA VAL A 125 15.06 9.39 9.51
C VAL A 125 14.27 10.66 9.80
N ASP A 126 13.74 11.25 8.74
CA ASP A 126 12.89 12.44 8.78
C ASP A 126 11.42 12.11 8.47
N VAL A 127 11.19 11.08 7.65
CA VAL A 127 9.86 10.66 7.23
C VAL A 127 9.70 9.16 7.43
N VAL A 128 8.73 8.76 8.22
CA VAL A 128 8.30 7.36 8.34
C VAL A 128 7.19 7.11 7.31
N TYR A 129 7.52 6.37 6.27
CA TYR A 129 6.57 5.93 5.25
C TYR A 129 6.01 4.56 5.60
N LEU A 130 4.70 4.48 5.76
CA LEU A 130 3.99 3.23 6.02
C LEU A 130 3.35 2.68 4.75
N LEU A 131 3.63 1.42 4.45
CA LEU A 131 2.85 0.65 3.50
C LEU A 131 1.37 0.67 3.94
N PRO A 132 0.42 0.33 3.05
CA PRO A 132 -0.99 0.48 3.39
C PRO A 132 -1.34 -0.13 4.75
N VAL A 133 -1.91 0.69 5.62
CA VAL A 133 -2.38 0.31 6.98
C VAL A 133 -3.90 0.29 7.06
N LEU A 134 -4.56 0.42 5.92
CA LEU A 134 -6.01 0.43 5.79
C LEU A 134 -6.57 -0.99 5.93
N GLU A 135 -7.85 -1.11 6.27
CA GLU A 135 -8.50 -2.40 6.42
C GLU A 135 -8.43 -3.21 5.13
N ARG A 136 -7.87 -4.42 5.22
CA ARG A 136 -7.65 -5.31 4.08
C ARG A 136 -8.75 -6.33 3.90
N GLY A 137 -8.89 -6.83 2.68
CA GLY A 137 -9.80 -7.91 2.33
C GLY A 137 -9.46 -9.23 3.00
N THR A 138 -10.44 -10.12 3.03
CA THR A 138 -10.34 -11.45 3.65
C THR A 138 -10.53 -12.59 2.67
N LYS A 139 -10.94 -12.29 1.43
CA LYS A 139 -11.13 -13.29 0.36
C LYS A 139 -9.95 -13.29 -0.60
N TYR A 140 -9.64 -14.48 -1.11
CA TYR A 140 -8.60 -14.71 -2.13
C TYR A 140 -7.22 -14.18 -1.74
N HIS A 141 -6.84 -14.35 -0.49
CA HIS A 141 -5.52 -13.95 -0.01
C HIS A 141 -4.40 -14.50 -0.89
N LYS A 142 -3.42 -13.66 -1.20
CA LYS A 142 -2.10 -14.12 -1.62
C LYS A 142 -1.27 -14.40 -0.37
N GLY A 143 -0.73 -15.62 -0.29
CA GLY A 143 -0.01 -16.09 0.88
C GLY A 143 -0.89 -16.14 2.15
N GLU A 144 -0.27 -16.42 3.28
CA GLU A 144 -0.97 -16.57 4.56
C GLU A 144 -1.55 -15.26 5.09
N LEU A 145 -0.85 -14.15 4.90
CA LEU A 145 -1.16 -12.87 5.52
C LEU A 145 -1.99 -11.93 4.64
N GLY A 146 -2.08 -12.17 3.35
CA GLY A 146 -2.72 -11.28 2.37
C GLY A 146 -1.95 -10.00 2.09
N SER A 147 -2.18 -9.41 0.94
CA SER A 147 -1.56 -8.14 0.54
C SER A 147 -2.15 -6.96 1.29
N PRO A 148 -1.33 -6.01 1.76
CA PRO A 148 -1.82 -4.75 2.32
C PRO A 148 -2.46 -3.85 1.27
N TYR A 149 -2.25 -4.11 -0.01
CA TYR A 149 -2.83 -3.33 -1.12
C TYR A 149 -4.26 -3.77 -1.48
N ALA A 150 -4.74 -4.89 -0.94
CA ALA A 150 -6.12 -5.34 -1.11
C ALA A 150 -7.04 -4.63 -0.11
N ILE A 151 -7.34 -3.36 -0.36
CA ILE A 151 -8.10 -2.50 0.55
C ILE A 151 -9.58 -2.87 0.56
N ARG A 152 -10.10 -3.26 1.73
CA ARG A 152 -11.50 -3.54 1.98
C ARG A 152 -12.30 -2.29 2.37
N ASN A 153 -11.67 -1.38 3.09
CA ASN A 153 -12.28 -0.13 3.49
C ASN A 153 -11.24 0.98 3.55
N HIS A 154 -11.43 2.02 2.74
CA HIS A 154 -10.48 3.14 2.65
C HIS A 154 -10.52 4.10 3.85
N TYR A 155 -11.54 4.01 4.70
CA TYR A 155 -11.74 4.92 5.85
C TYR A 155 -11.51 4.25 7.19
N ARG A 156 -11.12 2.97 7.21
CA ARG A 156 -10.81 2.23 8.44
C ARG A 156 -9.39 1.69 8.40
N LEU A 157 -8.78 1.59 9.56
CA LEU A 157 -7.47 0.99 9.74
C LEU A 157 -7.58 -0.53 9.92
N ASP A 158 -6.54 -1.25 9.53
CA ASP A 158 -6.46 -2.69 9.75
C ASP A 158 -6.37 -3.00 11.26
N SER A 159 -7.43 -3.56 11.80
CA SER A 159 -7.55 -3.90 13.22
C SER A 159 -6.50 -4.93 13.68
N THR A 160 -5.86 -5.65 12.76
CA THR A 160 -4.78 -6.60 13.09
C THR A 160 -3.49 -5.90 13.51
N LEU A 161 -3.34 -4.61 13.19
CA LEU A 161 -2.19 -3.78 13.61
C LEU A 161 -2.35 -3.21 15.02
N ASN A 162 -3.51 -3.42 15.66
CA ASN A 162 -3.78 -3.03 17.04
C ASN A 162 -3.14 -4.04 18.02
N ASP A 163 -2.33 -3.53 18.95
CA ASP A 163 -1.64 -4.38 19.92
C ASP A 163 -2.62 -5.06 20.88
N PRO A 164 -2.46 -6.37 21.12
CA PRO A 164 -3.32 -7.10 22.07
C PRO A 164 -3.34 -6.53 23.49
N LEU A 165 -2.27 -5.86 23.94
CA LEU A 165 -2.21 -5.22 25.26
C LEU A 165 -3.21 -4.05 25.33
N LEU A 166 -3.26 -3.24 24.28
CA LEU A 166 -4.14 -2.07 24.20
C LEU A 166 -5.58 -2.46 23.87
N ARG A 167 -5.78 -3.43 22.99
CA ARG A 167 -7.11 -3.95 22.63
C ARG A 167 -7.84 -4.52 23.85
N LYS A 168 -7.15 -5.25 24.73
CA LYS A 168 -7.73 -5.74 25.99
C LYS A 168 -8.15 -4.61 26.94
N ALA A 169 -7.55 -3.43 26.80
CA ALA A 169 -7.89 -2.23 27.56
C ALA A 169 -8.95 -1.34 26.85
N GLY A 170 -9.54 -1.80 25.75
CA GLY A 170 -10.57 -1.09 24.99
C GLY A 170 -10.03 -0.02 24.03
N ILE A 171 -8.74 -0.03 23.72
CA ILE A 171 -8.13 0.88 22.73
C ILE A 171 -8.18 0.22 21.35
N GLY A 172 -8.75 0.90 20.36
CA GLY A 172 -8.83 0.46 18.97
C GLY A 172 -7.59 0.82 18.15
N ALA A 173 -7.54 0.30 16.92
CA ALA A 173 -6.44 0.57 15.98
C ALA A 173 -6.32 2.07 15.64
N GLU A 174 -7.45 2.75 15.52
CA GLU A 174 -7.52 4.17 15.19
C GLU A 174 -6.85 5.04 16.27
N GLU A 175 -7.11 4.74 17.53
CA GLU A 175 -6.50 5.47 18.65
C GLU A 175 -5.01 5.13 18.78
N GLU A 176 -4.65 3.85 18.61
CA GLU A 176 -3.25 3.43 18.64
C GLU A 176 -2.44 4.05 17.49
N PHE A 177 -3.01 4.11 16.29
CA PHE A 177 -2.38 4.79 15.15
C PHE A 177 -2.22 6.29 15.37
N LYS A 178 -3.24 6.95 15.96
CA LYS A 178 -3.12 8.37 16.31
C LYS A 178 -1.96 8.61 17.27
N ALA A 179 -1.80 7.75 18.27
CA ALA A 179 -0.65 7.84 19.18
C ALA A 179 0.69 7.59 18.48
N PHE A 180 0.71 6.69 17.48
CA PHE A 180 1.91 6.47 16.65
C PHE A 180 2.30 7.74 15.87
N VAL A 181 1.34 8.42 15.26
CA VAL A 181 1.59 9.72 14.59
C VAL A 181 2.09 10.77 15.58
N GLU A 182 1.45 10.88 16.74
CA GLU A 182 1.90 11.78 17.81
C GLU A 182 3.33 11.47 18.28
N ALA A 183 3.69 10.17 18.38
CA ALA A 183 5.04 9.74 18.74
C ALA A 183 6.09 10.13 17.68
N CYS A 184 5.77 9.99 16.40
CA CYS A 184 6.64 10.46 15.32
C CYS A 184 6.87 11.97 15.41
N HIS A 185 5.80 12.74 15.62
CA HIS A 185 5.88 14.21 15.76
C HIS A 185 6.68 14.64 16.98
N CYS A 186 6.55 13.95 18.13
CA CYS A 186 7.38 14.21 19.31
C CYS A 186 8.89 14.05 19.01
N LEU A 187 9.24 13.17 18.08
CA LEU A 187 10.62 12.93 17.65
C LEU A 187 11.02 13.80 16.44
N GLY A 188 10.17 14.73 16.00
CA GLY A 188 10.43 15.57 14.83
C GLY A 188 10.48 14.80 13.52
N MET A 189 9.70 13.69 13.41
CA MET A 189 9.55 12.92 12.19
C MET A 189 8.15 13.10 11.62
N LYS A 190 8.04 13.13 10.30
CA LYS A 190 6.79 13.16 9.55
C LYS A 190 6.26 11.73 9.31
N VAL A 191 4.95 11.60 9.13
CA VAL A 191 4.30 10.34 8.78
C VAL A 191 3.68 10.43 7.39
N MET A 192 4.08 9.52 6.51
CA MET A 192 3.54 9.37 5.16
C MET A 192 2.85 8.01 5.02
N LEU A 193 1.66 7.97 4.44
CA LEU A 193 0.93 6.73 4.15
C LEU A 193 0.90 6.41 2.67
N ASP A 194 0.80 5.13 2.37
CA ASP A 194 0.50 4.65 1.02
C ASP A 194 -1.01 4.53 0.80
N PHE A 195 -1.52 5.11 -0.29
CA PHE A 195 -2.94 5.10 -0.64
C PHE A 195 -3.18 4.47 -2.00
N VAL A 196 -4.08 3.50 -2.02
CA VAL A 196 -4.47 2.73 -3.20
C VAL A 196 -5.84 3.22 -3.68
N PHE A 197 -5.91 3.78 -4.88
CA PHE A 197 -7.16 4.33 -5.45
C PHE A 197 -7.63 3.59 -6.70
N ARG A 198 -6.75 2.84 -7.36
CA ARG A 198 -7.09 2.18 -8.61
C ARG A 198 -7.79 0.86 -8.40
N THR A 199 -7.40 0.15 -7.36
CA THR A 199 -7.91 -1.17 -7.01
C THR A 199 -8.52 -1.17 -5.61
N ALA A 200 -9.27 -2.22 -5.32
CA ALA A 200 -9.83 -2.53 -4.01
C ALA A 200 -9.70 -4.03 -3.75
N SER A 201 -9.99 -4.50 -2.53
CA SER A 201 -10.14 -5.94 -2.30
C SER A 201 -11.35 -6.50 -3.04
N ARG A 202 -11.31 -7.78 -3.31
CA ARG A 202 -12.39 -8.52 -3.96
C ARG A 202 -13.71 -8.45 -3.17
N ASP A 203 -13.62 -8.38 -1.87
CA ASP A 203 -14.72 -8.34 -0.89
C ASP A 203 -14.90 -6.97 -0.25
N HIS A 204 -14.69 -5.90 -1.01
CA HIS A 204 -14.79 -4.52 -0.52
C HIS A 204 -16.15 -4.20 0.08
N ASP A 205 -16.19 -3.45 1.18
CA ASP A 205 -17.43 -3.11 1.91
C ASP A 205 -18.47 -2.38 1.06
N LEU A 206 -18.04 -1.59 0.08
CA LEU A 206 -18.95 -0.89 -0.86
C LEU A 206 -19.79 -1.83 -1.72
N ILE A 207 -19.46 -3.11 -1.82
CA ILE A 207 -20.30 -4.10 -2.53
C ILE A 207 -21.70 -4.15 -1.94
N MET A 208 -21.84 -3.98 -0.61
CA MET A 208 -23.13 -3.97 0.07
C MET A 208 -24.06 -2.85 -0.40
N THR A 209 -23.51 -1.70 -0.76
CA THR A 209 -24.27 -0.50 -1.12
C THR A 209 -24.20 -0.19 -2.61
N HIS A 210 -23.08 -0.50 -3.26
CA HIS A 210 -22.75 -0.14 -4.63
C HIS A 210 -22.11 -1.31 -5.39
N PRO A 211 -22.81 -2.46 -5.55
CA PRO A 211 -22.26 -3.58 -6.29
C PRO A 211 -21.96 -3.25 -7.76
N GLU A 212 -22.62 -2.21 -8.32
CA GLU A 212 -22.40 -1.67 -9.67
C GLU A 212 -21.08 -0.90 -9.83
N TRP A 213 -20.37 -0.61 -8.75
CA TRP A 213 -19.04 0.02 -8.80
C TRP A 213 -17.91 -0.98 -9.03
N PHE A 214 -18.25 -2.26 -9.16
CA PHE A 214 -17.33 -3.37 -9.39
C PHE A 214 -17.67 -4.08 -10.70
N TYR A 215 -16.68 -4.79 -11.23
CA TYR A 215 -16.86 -5.69 -12.36
C TYR A 215 -17.10 -7.11 -11.88
N TRP A 216 -18.01 -7.82 -12.52
CA TRP A 216 -18.46 -9.14 -12.15
C TRP A 216 -18.21 -10.17 -13.26
N ILE A 217 -17.82 -11.39 -12.87
CA ILE A 217 -17.68 -12.55 -13.74
C ILE A 217 -18.43 -13.74 -13.15
N GLU A 218 -18.77 -14.71 -13.99
CA GLU A 218 -19.22 -16.00 -13.48
C GLU A 218 -18.08 -16.64 -12.65
N HIS A 219 -18.41 -17.17 -11.47
CA HIS A 219 -17.43 -17.71 -10.52
C HIS A 219 -16.58 -18.83 -11.11
N ARG A 220 -17.10 -19.61 -12.06
CA ARG A 220 -16.37 -20.69 -12.75
C ARG A 220 -15.11 -20.21 -13.49
N TYR A 221 -15.03 -18.93 -13.85
CA TYR A 221 -13.86 -18.34 -14.53
C TYR A 221 -12.82 -17.77 -13.58
N ASN A 222 -13.08 -17.79 -12.25
CA ASN A 222 -12.21 -17.11 -11.29
C ASN A 222 -10.78 -17.65 -11.26
N ALA A 223 -10.61 -18.98 -11.30
CA ALA A 223 -9.29 -19.61 -11.20
C ALA A 223 -8.40 -19.35 -12.42
N ASP A 224 -9.02 -19.26 -13.61
CA ASP A 224 -8.33 -19.14 -14.90
C ASP A 224 -8.53 -17.76 -15.54
N PHE A 225 -8.90 -16.76 -14.73
CA PHE A 225 -9.09 -15.41 -15.23
C PHE A 225 -7.75 -14.74 -15.51
N THR A 226 -7.50 -14.45 -16.78
CA THR A 226 -6.26 -13.79 -17.24
C THR A 226 -6.59 -12.72 -18.25
N MET A 227 -5.61 -11.86 -18.57
CA MET A 227 -5.69 -11.01 -19.75
C MET A 227 -5.96 -11.86 -21.00
N PRO A 228 -6.73 -11.33 -21.97
CA PRO A 228 -6.95 -12.06 -23.21
C PRO A 228 -5.63 -12.27 -23.96
N HIS A 229 -5.44 -13.49 -24.47
CA HIS A 229 -4.34 -13.76 -25.38
C HIS A 229 -4.66 -13.23 -26.77
N VAL A 230 -3.77 -12.43 -27.34
CA VAL A 230 -3.92 -11.87 -28.68
C VAL A 230 -2.69 -12.23 -29.51
N GLU A 231 -2.85 -13.10 -30.47
CA GLU A 231 -1.75 -13.50 -31.36
C GLU A 231 -1.21 -12.31 -32.15
N ASN A 232 0.13 -12.23 -32.25
CA ASN A 232 0.83 -11.15 -32.94
C ASN A 232 0.39 -9.74 -32.49
N ALA A 233 0.02 -9.62 -31.19
CA ALA A 233 -0.28 -8.31 -30.63
C ALA A 233 0.98 -7.44 -30.69
N PRO A 234 0.89 -6.23 -31.27
CA PRO A 234 1.95 -5.24 -31.07
C PRO A 234 2.04 -4.91 -29.58
N ASP A 235 3.12 -4.30 -29.15
CA ASP A 235 3.20 -3.74 -27.81
C ASP A 235 2.01 -2.77 -27.60
N LEU A 236 1.01 -3.24 -26.87
CA LEU A 236 -0.25 -2.54 -26.63
C LEU A 236 -0.25 -1.78 -25.30
N SER A 237 0.86 -1.78 -24.56
CA SER A 237 1.00 -1.02 -23.32
C SER A 237 0.76 0.48 -23.52
N ALA A 238 0.96 0.96 -24.75
CA ALA A 238 0.65 2.32 -25.20
C ALA A 238 -0.32 2.33 -26.39
N ALA A 239 -1.21 1.33 -26.49
CA ALA A 239 -2.10 1.18 -27.63
C ALA A 239 -3.03 2.40 -27.80
N GLN A 240 -2.91 3.07 -28.94
CA GLN A 240 -3.77 4.15 -29.37
C GLN A 240 -4.17 3.93 -30.84
N GLY A 241 -5.36 4.39 -31.22
CA GLY A 241 -5.79 4.38 -32.61
C GLY A 241 -5.87 2.98 -33.24
N LYS A 242 -5.09 2.72 -34.29
CA LYS A 242 -5.13 1.48 -35.06
C LYS A 242 -4.84 0.22 -34.23
N ASN A 243 -3.96 0.31 -33.24
CA ASN A 243 -3.62 -0.82 -32.38
C ASN A 243 -4.77 -1.18 -31.44
N LEU A 244 -5.48 -0.18 -30.93
CA LEU A 244 -6.65 -0.37 -30.10
C LEU A 244 -7.78 -1.07 -30.89
N LYS A 245 -8.03 -0.64 -32.11
CA LYS A 245 -9.00 -1.28 -33.01
C LYS A 245 -8.64 -2.74 -33.30
N LYS A 246 -7.36 -3.05 -33.55
CA LYS A 246 -6.86 -4.40 -33.77
C LYS A 246 -7.09 -5.26 -32.53
N LEU A 247 -6.81 -4.73 -31.33
CA LEU A 247 -7.04 -5.42 -30.07
C LEU A 247 -8.51 -5.84 -29.91
N TYR A 248 -9.44 -4.91 -30.03
CA TYR A 248 -10.88 -5.17 -29.87
C TYR A 248 -11.49 -6.02 -30.98
N SER A 249 -10.78 -6.22 -32.10
CA SER A 249 -11.21 -7.10 -33.18
C SER A 249 -10.69 -8.53 -33.02
N ALA A 250 -9.84 -8.81 -32.04
CA ALA A 250 -9.29 -10.13 -31.83
C ALA A 250 -10.30 -11.06 -31.13
N ASP A 251 -10.37 -12.32 -31.58
CA ASP A 251 -11.30 -13.32 -31.05
C ASP A 251 -11.06 -13.62 -29.55
N GLY A 252 -9.81 -13.58 -29.11
CA GLY A 252 -9.45 -13.76 -27.71
C GLY A 252 -10.07 -12.69 -26.80
N VAL A 253 -10.21 -11.45 -27.29
CA VAL A 253 -10.87 -10.36 -26.56
C VAL A 253 -12.37 -10.62 -26.45
N GLU A 254 -13.02 -11.08 -27.50
CA GLU A 254 -14.44 -11.43 -27.44
C GLU A 254 -14.71 -12.55 -26.42
N THR A 255 -13.91 -13.60 -26.48
CA THR A 255 -13.99 -14.71 -25.51
C THR A 255 -13.79 -14.23 -24.07
N HIS A 256 -12.84 -13.30 -23.86
CA HIS A 256 -12.60 -12.71 -22.55
C HIS A 256 -13.80 -11.90 -22.06
N LEU A 257 -14.37 -11.03 -22.90
CA LEU A 257 -15.51 -10.20 -22.56
C LEU A 257 -16.78 -11.00 -22.23
N ARG A 258 -16.95 -12.19 -22.83
CA ARG A 258 -18.07 -13.08 -22.52
C ARG A 258 -18.05 -13.69 -21.12
N LYS A 259 -16.94 -13.55 -20.37
CA LYS A 259 -16.84 -13.99 -18.97
C LYS A 259 -17.57 -13.04 -18.01
N PHE A 260 -17.81 -11.79 -18.44
CA PHE A 260 -18.42 -10.77 -17.61
C PHE A 260 -19.94 -10.89 -17.52
N THR A 261 -20.49 -10.43 -16.40
CA THR A 261 -21.92 -10.44 -16.12
C THR A 261 -22.34 -9.18 -15.37
N PHE A 262 -23.63 -9.03 -15.13
CA PHE A 262 -24.19 -7.95 -14.34
C PHE A 262 -23.90 -8.10 -12.85
N PRO A 263 -23.95 -7.00 -12.07
CA PRO A 263 -23.89 -7.07 -10.62
C PRO A 263 -25.12 -7.79 -10.04
N PRO A 264 -25.02 -8.36 -8.82
CA PRO A 264 -26.10 -9.12 -8.20
C PRO A 264 -27.41 -8.33 -8.09
N SER A 265 -27.32 -7.02 -7.85
CA SER A 265 -28.49 -6.12 -7.77
C SER A 265 -29.30 -6.00 -9.07
N VAL A 266 -28.70 -6.31 -10.22
CA VAL A 266 -29.35 -6.28 -11.54
C VAL A 266 -29.78 -7.69 -11.96
N LEU A 267 -29.02 -8.72 -11.63
CA LEU A 267 -29.33 -10.11 -11.98
C LEU A 267 -30.62 -10.59 -11.33
N ASP A 268 -30.75 -10.42 -10.02
CA ASP A 268 -31.95 -10.68 -9.25
C ASP A 268 -32.05 -9.74 -8.04
N PRO A 269 -32.80 -8.64 -8.13
CA PRO A 269 -32.95 -7.69 -7.04
C PRO A 269 -33.53 -8.27 -5.76
N ARG A 270 -34.39 -9.30 -5.85
CA ARG A 270 -35.00 -9.92 -4.65
C ARG A 270 -33.99 -10.78 -3.92
N LEU A 271 -33.30 -11.66 -4.65
CA LEU A 271 -32.25 -12.51 -4.09
C LEU A 271 -31.11 -11.64 -3.51
N TRP A 272 -30.83 -10.50 -4.13
CA TRP A 272 -29.85 -9.54 -3.61
C TRP A 272 -30.23 -8.99 -2.24
N GLU A 273 -31.50 -8.60 -2.03
CA GLU A 273 -31.97 -8.17 -0.71
C GLU A 273 -31.86 -9.30 0.34
N GLU A 274 -32.20 -10.54 -0.01
CA GLU A 274 -32.05 -11.71 0.87
C GLU A 274 -30.58 -11.93 1.27
N VAL A 275 -29.65 -11.82 0.34
CA VAL A 275 -28.20 -11.92 0.60
C VAL A 275 -27.73 -10.82 1.55
N LYS A 276 -28.16 -9.58 1.36
CA LYS A 276 -27.83 -8.46 2.26
C LYS A 276 -28.37 -8.68 3.68
N GLU A 277 -29.60 -9.13 3.81
CA GLU A 277 -30.19 -9.43 5.12
C GLU A 277 -29.46 -10.60 5.80
N ARG A 278 -29.12 -11.67 5.06
CA ARG A 278 -28.29 -12.77 5.59
C ARG A 278 -26.95 -12.24 6.09
N GLN A 279 -26.26 -11.41 5.32
CA GLN A 279 -24.99 -10.81 5.73
C GLN A 279 -25.11 -10.00 7.04
N LYS A 280 -26.15 -9.18 7.18
CA LYS A 280 -26.38 -8.40 8.40
C LYS A 280 -26.59 -9.28 9.64
N HIS A 281 -27.25 -10.42 9.48
CA HIS A 281 -27.55 -11.33 10.58
C HIS A 281 -26.35 -12.23 10.95
N THR A 282 -25.60 -12.71 9.98
CA THR A 282 -24.54 -13.71 10.20
C THR A 282 -23.16 -13.09 10.33
N GLY A 283 -22.94 -11.90 9.76
CA GLY A 283 -21.61 -11.29 9.62
C GLY A 283 -20.70 -12.02 8.64
N GLU A 284 -21.23 -12.97 7.84
CA GLU A 284 -20.48 -13.68 6.83
C GLU A 284 -19.94 -12.73 5.75
N ASN A 285 -18.85 -13.11 5.11
CA ASN A 285 -18.28 -12.30 4.04
C ASN A 285 -19.25 -12.15 2.89
N ILE A 286 -19.55 -10.91 2.48
CA ILE A 286 -20.52 -10.60 1.43
C ILE A 286 -20.21 -11.30 0.10
N LEU A 287 -18.95 -11.38 -0.30
CA LEU A 287 -18.57 -12.02 -1.55
C LEU A 287 -18.84 -13.54 -1.50
N THR A 288 -18.61 -14.18 -0.35
CA THR A 288 -18.96 -15.60 -0.17
C THR A 288 -20.45 -15.83 -0.39
N LEU A 289 -21.29 -14.98 0.20
CA LEU A 289 -22.75 -15.09 0.06
C LEU A 289 -23.20 -14.87 -1.40
N ILE A 290 -22.56 -13.93 -2.11
CA ILE A 290 -22.86 -13.68 -3.53
C ILE A 290 -22.41 -14.89 -4.39
N GLU A 291 -21.25 -15.45 -4.14
CA GLU A 291 -20.74 -16.64 -4.86
C GLU A 291 -21.68 -17.82 -4.69
N GLU A 292 -22.18 -18.05 -3.47
CA GLU A 292 -23.13 -19.13 -3.17
C GLU A 292 -24.51 -18.91 -3.84
N ALA A 293 -25.03 -17.68 -3.77
CA ALA A 293 -26.40 -17.40 -4.20
C ALA A 293 -26.52 -17.18 -5.72
N PHE A 294 -25.53 -16.50 -6.33
CA PHE A 294 -25.60 -16.07 -7.73
C PHE A 294 -24.62 -16.81 -8.65
N GLY A 295 -23.62 -17.53 -8.11
CA GLY A 295 -22.57 -18.13 -8.92
C GLY A 295 -21.66 -17.14 -9.63
N ILE A 296 -21.56 -15.92 -9.13
CA ILE A 296 -20.72 -14.84 -9.66
C ILE A 296 -19.73 -14.34 -8.61
N THR A 297 -18.65 -13.70 -9.05
CA THR A 297 -17.66 -13.10 -8.18
C THR A 297 -17.12 -11.79 -8.79
N THR A 298 -16.48 -10.95 -8.01
CA THR A 298 -15.77 -9.78 -8.54
C THR A 298 -14.60 -10.20 -9.41
N VAL A 299 -14.23 -9.39 -10.39
CA VAL A 299 -13.12 -9.68 -11.31
C VAL A 299 -11.77 -9.61 -10.60
N PRO A 300 -10.86 -10.60 -10.73
CA PRO A 300 -9.48 -10.45 -10.27
C PRO A 300 -8.76 -9.31 -11.00
N GLY A 301 -7.84 -8.63 -10.32
CA GLY A 301 -6.93 -7.69 -10.96
C GLY A 301 -6.01 -8.39 -11.95
N PHE A 302 -5.51 -7.65 -12.93
CA PHE A 302 -4.61 -8.16 -13.96
C PHE A 302 -3.68 -7.06 -14.49
N SER A 303 -2.55 -7.46 -15.07
CA SER A 303 -1.61 -6.55 -15.71
C SER A 303 -2.23 -5.80 -16.88
N ASN A 304 -1.73 -4.59 -17.15
CA ASN A 304 -2.09 -3.80 -18.34
C ASN A 304 -1.35 -4.24 -19.62
N VAL A 305 -0.45 -5.18 -19.51
CA VAL A 305 0.34 -5.68 -20.65
C VAL A 305 -0.38 -6.86 -21.28
N ILE A 306 -0.76 -6.73 -22.54
CA ILE A 306 -1.38 -7.83 -23.30
C ILE A 306 -0.38 -8.98 -23.42
N ASN A 307 -0.89 -10.21 -23.27
CA ASN A 307 -0.09 -11.44 -23.24
C ASN A 307 0.95 -11.49 -22.12
N ASP A 308 0.78 -10.68 -21.05
CA ASP A 308 1.62 -10.77 -19.86
C ASP A 308 1.47 -12.19 -19.26
N PRO A 309 2.58 -12.90 -19.03
CA PRO A 309 2.56 -14.21 -18.40
C PRO A 309 2.26 -14.17 -16.90
N GLN A 310 2.17 -12.98 -16.30
CA GLN A 310 1.86 -12.86 -14.87
C GLN A 310 0.50 -13.46 -14.56
N PRO A 311 0.39 -14.21 -13.46
CA PRO A 311 -0.91 -14.67 -12.98
C PRO A 311 -1.79 -13.49 -12.57
N PRO A 312 -3.12 -13.66 -12.55
CA PRO A 312 -4.02 -12.62 -12.08
C PRO A 312 -3.74 -12.29 -10.61
N TRP A 313 -3.97 -11.04 -10.25
CA TRP A 313 -3.91 -10.58 -8.86
C TRP A 313 -5.22 -10.96 -8.16
N LEU A 314 -5.23 -12.14 -7.56
CA LEU A 314 -6.46 -12.77 -7.07
C LEU A 314 -7.13 -12.03 -5.90
N ASP A 315 -6.38 -11.28 -5.13
CA ASP A 315 -6.81 -10.57 -3.93
C ASP A 315 -7.38 -9.17 -4.18
N VAL A 316 -7.18 -8.62 -5.38
CA VAL A 316 -7.68 -7.29 -5.74
C VAL A 316 -8.62 -7.32 -6.94
N THR A 317 -9.43 -6.27 -7.05
CA THR A 317 -10.30 -5.99 -8.20
C THR A 317 -10.16 -4.52 -8.60
N TYR A 318 -10.56 -4.17 -9.82
CA TYR A 318 -10.59 -2.79 -10.26
C TYR A 318 -11.90 -2.11 -9.89
N LEU A 319 -11.81 -0.84 -9.45
CA LEU A 319 -12.95 0.02 -9.25
C LEU A 319 -13.44 0.59 -10.58
N LYS A 320 -14.75 0.63 -10.78
CA LYS A 320 -15.40 1.13 -11.99
C LYS A 320 -15.46 2.65 -11.99
N LEU A 321 -14.41 3.28 -12.50
CA LEU A 321 -14.25 4.75 -12.46
C LEU A 321 -15.14 5.50 -13.44
N TYR A 322 -15.69 4.83 -14.44
CA TYR A 322 -16.62 5.38 -15.45
C TYR A 322 -17.80 4.44 -15.67
N TYR A 323 -18.95 4.99 -15.97
CA TYR A 323 -20.14 4.21 -16.35
C TYR A 323 -20.17 3.84 -17.83
N ASP A 324 -19.35 4.47 -18.66
CA ASP A 324 -19.26 4.21 -20.09
C ASP A 324 -17.85 3.82 -20.52
N LEU A 325 -17.78 3.16 -21.66
CA LEU A 325 -16.52 2.79 -22.30
C LEU A 325 -15.92 3.96 -23.08
N HIS A 326 -14.60 3.94 -23.25
CA HIS A 326 -13.91 4.84 -24.17
C HIS A 326 -14.51 4.79 -25.58
N SER A 327 -14.60 5.93 -26.27
CA SER A 327 -15.30 6.05 -27.56
C SER A 327 -14.79 5.11 -28.65
N GLU A 328 -13.49 4.84 -28.71
CA GLU A 328 -12.90 3.90 -29.67
C GLU A 328 -13.28 2.45 -29.35
N ALA A 329 -13.30 2.07 -28.07
CA ALA A 329 -13.75 0.75 -27.63
C ALA A 329 -15.21 0.51 -28.02
N ARG A 330 -16.06 1.49 -27.75
CA ARG A 330 -17.48 1.42 -28.10
C ARG A 330 -17.68 1.17 -29.60
N THR A 331 -16.91 1.85 -30.45
CA THR A 331 -16.95 1.64 -31.89
C THR A 331 -16.52 0.25 -32.29
N CYS A 332 -15.51 -0.32 -31.62
CA CYS A 332 -15.02 -1.67 -31.91
C CYS A 332 -15.95 -2.75 -31.37
N LEU A 333 -16.53 -2.55 -30.19
CA LEU A 333 -17.40 -3.53 -29.51
C LEU A 333 -18.85 -3.49 -30.03
N GLY A 334 -19.32 -2.40 -30.61
CA GLY A 334 -20.71 -2.25 -31.09
C GLY A 334 -21.17 -3.27 -32.15
N ARG A 335 -20.27 -4.12 -32.63
CA ARG A 335 -20.57 -5.24 -33.53
C ARG A 335 -20.52 -6.59 -32.84
N LYS A 336 -20.09 -6.66 -31.57
CA LYS A 336 -19.91 -7.88 -30.81
C LYS A 336 -21.02 -7.99 -29.75
N ARG A 337 -21.56 -9.16 -29.59
CA ARG A 337 -22.58 -9.42 -28.58
C ARG A 337 -21.93 -9.69 -27.23
N GLY A 338 -22.49 -9.10 -26.18
CA GLY A 338 -22.16 -9.37 -24.80
C GLY A 338 -22.46 -10.81 -24.37
N PRO A 339 -22.26 -11.15 -23.10
CA PRO A 339 -22.61 -12.46 -22.54
C PRO A 339 -24.11 -12.76 -22.66
N HIS A 340 -24.94 -11.73 -22.74
CA HIS A 340 -26.37 -11.85 -23.01
C HIS A 340 -26.71 -11.34 -24.43
N PRO A 341 -27.69 -11.98 -25.12
CA PRO A 341 -28.02 -11.67 -26.51
C PRO A 341 -28.35 -10.22 -26.83
N ASP A 342 -28.91 -9.50 -25.85
CA ASP A 342 -29.38 -8.11 -25.99
C ASP A 342 -28.37 -7.08 -25.45
N ASP A 343 -27.18 -7.53 -25.03
CA ASP A 343 -26.18 -6.66 -24.42
C ASP A 343 -25.26 -6.05 -25.46
N ASP A 344 -25.04 -4.77 -25.29
CA ASP A 344 -24.09 -3.97 -26.06
C ASP A 344 -22.73 -3.72 -25.36
N PHE A 345 -22.42 -4.49 -24.30
CA PHE A 345 -21.27 -4.31 -23.42
C PHE A 345 -21.22 -2.95 -22.70
N HIS A 346 -22.28 -2.15 -22.77
CA HIS A 346 -22.29 -0.86 -22.12
C HIS A 346 -22.51 -1.01 -20.61
N GLY A 347 -21.56 -0.51 -19.87
CA GLY A 347 -21.70 -0.28 -18.45
C GLY A 347 -21.35 -1.42 -17.48
N TYR A 348 -21.13 -2.68 -17.90
CA TYR A 348 -20.78 -3.75 -16.98
C TYR A 348 -19.50 -4.53 -17.32
N ALA A 349 -19.13 -4.65 -18.58
CA ALA A 349 -17.84 -5.22 -18.94
C ALA A 349 -16.73 -4.18 -18.86
N PRO A 350 -15.54 -4.49 -18.33
CA PRO A 350 -14.44 -3.55 -18.34
C PRO A 350 -13.94 -3.38 -19.75
N PHE A 351 -13.57 -2.17 -20.05
CA PHE A 351 -12.71 -1.90 -21.17
C PHE A 351 -11.29 -2.27 -20.78
N ILE A 352 -10.71 -3.29 -21.38
CA ILE A 352 -9.43 -3.91 -20.98
C ILE A 352 -8.33 -2.88 -20.72
N MET A 353 -8.22 -1.86 -21.57
CA MET A 353 -7.20 -0.82 -21.39
C MET A 353 -7.66 0.32 -20.48
N GLN A 354 -8.95 0.61 -20.39
CA GLN A 354 -9.51 1.66 -19.55
C GLN A 354 -9.49 1.31 -18.07
N ASP A 355 -9.93 0.10 -17.74
CA ASP A 355 -10.10 -0.35 -16.37
C ASP A 355 -8.92 -1.19 -15.85
N GLY A 356 -7.94 -1.46 -16.70
CA GLY A 356 -6.61 -1.89 -16.28
C GLY A 356 -5.76 -0.69 -15.85
N ALA A 357 -4.45 -0.79 -15.92
CA ALA A 357 -3.53 0.28 -15.54
C ALA A 357 -3.44 1.44 -16.55
N CYS A 358 -4.42 1.61 -17.44
CA CYS A 358 -4.42 2.61 -18.50
C CYS A 358 -5.64 3.55 -18.47
N ALA A 359 -6.35 3.67 -17.36
CA ALA A 359 -7.48 4.59 -17.23
C ALA A 359 -7.08 6.08 -17.43
N ASN A 360 -5.80 6.41 -17.29
CA ASN A 360 -5.22 7.70 -17.59
C ASN A 360 -5.15 8.01 -19.10
N VAL A 361 -5.24 7.02 -19.97
CA VAL A 361 -5.17 7.14 -21.44
C VAL A 361 -6.53 6.88 -22.07
N HIS A 362 -7.27 5.91 -21.58
CA HIS A 362 -8.52 5.42 -22.14
C HIS A 362 -9.70 5.70 -21.21
N TRP A 363 -9.98 6.98 -20.95
CA TRP A 363 -11.07 7.40 -20.07
C TRP A 363 -12.44 7.37 -20.76
N GLY A 364 -13.50 7.13 -19.97
CA GLY A 364 -14.89 7.31 -20.41
C GLY A 364 -15.33 8.78 -20.43
N LYS A 365 -16.58 9.02 -20.82
CA LYS A 365 -17.21 10.35 -20.82
C LYS A 365 -18.13 10.56 -19.62
N VAL A 366 -18.57 9.47 -19.00
CA VAL A 366 -19.51 9.50 -17.87
C VAL A 366 -18.79 8.99 -16.63
N PRO A 367 -18.10 9.86 -15.87
CA PRO A 367 -17.42 9.48 -14.66
C PRO A 367 -18.40 9.00 -13.58
N ASN A 368 -18.00 8.00 -12.81
CA ASN A 368 -18.70 7.58 -11.61
C ASN A 368 -18.41 8.59 -10.49
N LYS A 369 -19.17 9.69 -10.47
CA LYS A 369 -18.89 10.84 -9.59
C LYS A 369 -19.00 10.47 -8.11
N GLU A 370 -19.94 9.63 -7.72
CA GLU A 370 -20.10 9.24 -6.32
C GLU A 370 -18.88 8.44 -5.83
N LEU A 371 -18.37 7.51 -6.63
CA LEU A 371 -17.12 6.81 -6.35
C LEU A 371 -15.92 7.78 -6.32
N TRP A 372 -15.88 8.75 -7.25
CA TRP A 372 -14.82 9.74 -7.27
C TRP A 372 -14.84 10.58 -5.98
N ASP A 373 -16.00 11.07 -5.56
CA ASP A 373 -16.16 11.84 -4.32
C ASP A 373 -15.74 11.02 -3.10
N TYR A 374 -16.09 9.73 -3.06
CA TYR A 374 -15.62 8.80 -2.02
C TYR A 374 -14.07 8.73 -2.00
N LEU A 375 -13.43 8.53 -3.16
CA LEU A 375 -11.96 8.44 -3.25
C LEU A 375 -11.26 9.78 -2.94
N ILE A 376 -11.82 10.90 -3.39
CA ILE A 376 -11.29 12.26 -3.12
C ILE A 376 -11.25 12.56 -1.63
N GLY A 377 -12.22 12.07 -0.87
CA GLY A 377 -12.31 12.29 0.57
C GLY A 377 -11.33 11.50 1.42
N VAL A 378 -10.69 10.44 0.89
CA VAL A 378 -9.87 9.51 1.67
C VAL A 378 -8.69 10.20 2.37
N VAL A 379 -7.76 10.78 1.63
CA VAL A 379 -6.57 11.41 2.25
C VAL A 379 -6.94 12.58 3.16
N PRO A 380 -7.86 13.49 2.79
CA PRO A 380 -8.37 14.52 3.69
C PRO A 380 -8.91 13.99 5.02
N HIS A 381 -9.55 12.81 5.02
CA HIS A 381 -9.98 12.15 6.25
C HIS A 381 -8.79 11.83 7.16
N TYR A 382 -7.73 11.20 6.64
CA TYR A 382 -6.53 10.85 7.42
C TYR A 382 -5.75 12.08 7.88
N GLN A 383 -5.66 13.13 7.06
CA GLN A 383 -5.07 14.41 7.45
C GLN A 383 -5.77 15.02 8.68
N LYS A 384 -7.11 15.09 8.65
CA LYS A 384 -7.91 15.71 9.71
C LYS A 384 -7.99 14.86 10.96
N THR A 385 -8.09 13.54 10.82
CA THR A 385 -8.30 12.62 11.95
C THR A 385 -7.01 12.30 12.69
N TYR A 386 -5.94 12.06 11.94
CA TYR A 386 -4.69 11.56 12.51
C TYR A 386 -3.52 12.54 12.42
N GLY A 387 -3.60 13.55 11.53
CA GLY A 387 -2.54 14.53 11.36
C GLY A 387 -1.34 14.01 10.58
N ILE A 388 -1.53 13.10 9.63
CA ILE A 388 -0.45 12.62 8.74
C ILE A 388 0.10 13.76 7.88
N ASP A 389 1.35 13.64 7.44
CA ASP A 389 2.12 14.71 6.78
C ASP A 389 2.35 14.47 5.30
N GLY A 390 2.10 13.27 4.81
CA GLY A 390 2.34 12.91 3.41
C GLY A 390 1.54 11.71 2.93
N ALA A 391 1.49 11.56 1.61
CA ALA A 391 0.90 10.43 0.92
C ALA A 391 1.74 9.99 -0.29
N ARG A 392 1.94 8.69 -0.43
CA ARG A 392 2.28 8.07 -1.70
C ARG A 392 0.97 7.68 -2.39
N ILE A 393 0.86 8.02 -3.65
CA ILE A 393 -0.29 7.63 -4.48
C ILE A 393 0.12 6.43 -5.31
N ASP A 394 -0.37 5.26 -4.87
CA ASP A 394 -0.17 3.98 -5.55
C ASP A 394 -0.87 3.96 -6.90
N MET A 395 -0.20 3.44 -7.93
CA MET A 395 -0.70 3.42 -9.30
C MET A 395 -1.30 4.75 -9.78
N GLY A 396 -0.80 5.89 -9.28
CA GLY A 396 -1.29 7.22 -9.64
C GLY A 396 -1.22 7.51 -11.14
N HIS A 397 -0.27 6.87 -11.82
CA HIS A 397 -0.13 6.92 -13.28
C HIS A 397 -1.30 6.26 -14.03
N ALA A 398 -2.04 5.37 -13.39
CA ALA A 398 -3.19 4.66 -13.97
C ALA A 398 -4.54 5.37 -13.74
N LEU A 399 -4.58 6.38 -12.86
CA LEU A 399 -5.80 7.13 -12.58
C LEU A 399 -6.15 8.12 -13.69
N PRO A 400 -7.44 8.36 -13.94
CA PRO A 400 -7.86 9.47 -14.78
C PRO A 400 -7.25 10.79 -14.33
N PRO A 401 -6.67 11.60 -15.23
CA PRO A 401 -6.00 12.84 -14.83
C PRO A 401 -6.88 13.83 -14.06
N GLU A 402 -8.19 13.85 -14.36
CA GLU A 402 -9.14 14.71 -13.65
C GLU A 402 -9.36 14.25 -12.20
N LEU A 403 -9.52 12.94 -11.99
CA LEU A 403 -9.65 12.36 -10.66
C LEU A 403 -8.38 12.60 -9.84
N LEU A 404 -7.20 12.33 -10.41
CA LEU A 404 -5.93 12.55 -9.73
C LEU A 404 -5.76 14.01 -9.28
N ARG A 405 -6.05 14.96 -10.18
CA ARG A 405 -6.00 16.40 -9.85
C ARG A 405 -7.02 16.80 -8.78
N ALA A 406 -8.22 16.21 -8.80
CA ALA A 406 -9.24 16.45 -7.78
C ALA A 406 -8.79 15.94 -6.40
N ILE A 407 -8.20 14.75 -6.34
CA ILE A 407 -7.59 14.20 -5.12
C ILE A 407 -6.50 15.14 -4.58
N ILE A 408 -5.55 15.53 -5.43
CA ILE A 408 -4.45 16.44 -5.02
C ILE A 408 -4.98 17.79 -4.54
N LYS A 409 -5.98 18.35 -5.24
CA LYS A 409 -6.62 19.60 -4.84
C LYS A 409 -7.28 19.50 -3.47
N ALA A 410 -7.99 18.41 -3.18
CA ALA A 410 -8.61 18.18 -1.88
C ALA A 410 -7.57 18.03 -0.75
N ILE A 411 -6.48 17.33 -1.00
CA ILE A 411 -5.34 17.20 -0.09
C ILE A 411 -4.73 18.57 0.24
N LYS A 412 -4.40 19.33 -0.81
CA LYS A 412 -3.76 20.66 -0.66
C LYS A 412 -4.70 21.71 -0.03
N ALA A 413 -6.01 21.54 -0.13
CA ALA A 413 -6.98 22.38 0.54
C ALA A 413 -6.96 22.20 2.07
N VAL A 414 -6.57 21.02 2.57
CA VAL A 414 -6.39 20.77 4.01
C VAL A 414 -5.03 21.28 4.48
N ASN A 415 -3.97 20.94 3.74
CA ASN A 415 -2.60 21.37 4.05
C ASN A 415 -1.82 21.60 2.74
N PRO A 416 -1.49 22.84 2.37
CA PRO A 416 -0.73 23.16 1.16
C PRO A 416 0.67 22.52 1.12
N GLU A 417 1.31 22.34 2.30
CA GLU A 417 2.66 21.78 2.45
C GLU A 417 2.69 20.26 2.57
N PHE A 418 1.53 19.62 2.43
CA PHE A 418 1.41 18.16 2.53
C PHE A 418 2.27 17.45 1.47
N LEU A 419 3.14 16.54 1.91
CA LEU A 419 4.12 15.89 1.05
C LEU A 419 3.46 14.84 0.14
N LEU A 420 3.70 14.93 -1.17
CA LEU A 420 3.12 14.02 -2.17
C LEU A 420 4.21 13.30 -2.95
N TRP A 421 4.14 11.97 -2.92
CA TRP A 421 4.98 11.05 -3.68
C TRP A 421 4.13 10.31 -4.73
N SER A 422 4.54 10.37 -6.00
CA SER A 422 3.88 9.61 -7.07
C SER A 422 4.61 8.31 -7.35
N GLU A 423 3.89 7.19 -7.42
CA GLU A 423 4.40 5.99 -8.05
C GLU A 423 4.44 6.21 -9.57
N GLU A 424 5.52 6.77 -10.02
CA GLU A 424 5.82 7.00 -11.44
C GLU A 424 7.26 6.61 -11.71
N PHE A 425 7.46 5.76 -12.70
CA PHE A 425 8.77 5.24 -13.08
C PHE A 425 9.40 6.00 -14.25
N ASN A 426 8.59 6.67 -15.06
CA ASN A 426 9.03 7.37 -16.24
C ASN A 426 9.34 8.84 -15.95
N TYR A 427 10.60 9.21 -16.01
CA TYR A 427 11.10 10.58 -15.79
C TYR A 427 10.46 11.63 -16.71
N ARG A 428 9.97 11.21 -17.89
CA ARG A 428 9.31 12.12 -18.85
C ARG A 428 7.99 12.67 -18.33
N ASN A 429 7.37 12.01 -17.34
CA ASN A 429 6.13 12.46 -16.73
C ASN A 429 6.36 13.44 -15.57
N ALA A 430 7.60 13.60 -15.09
CA ALA A 430 7.95 14.50 -13.98
C ALA A 430 7.47 15.96 -14.19
N PRO A 431 7.59 16.58 -15.38
CA PRO A 431 7.08 17.95 -15.59
C PRO A 431 5.57 18.08 -15.37
N ARG A 432 4.79 17.09 -15.77
CA ARG A 432 3.34 17.05 -15.56
C ARG A 432 3.01 16.89 -14.09
N LEU A 433 3.62 15.91 -13.43
CA LEU A 433 3.39 15.61 -12.02
C LEU A 433 3.80 16.78 -11.11
N LYS A 434 4.86 17.50 -11.45
CA LYS A 434 5.26 18.73 -10.75
C LYS A 434 4.15 19.81 -10.83
N ARG A 435 3.58 20.02 -11.99
CA ARG A 435 2.44 20.95 -12.17
C ARG A 435 1.20 20.48 -11.43
N ASP A 436 0.98 19.16 -11.34
CA ASP A 436 -0.14 18.58 -10.60
C ASP A 436 0.07 18.64 -9.07
N GLY A 437 1.28 18.99 -8.58
CA GLY A 437 1.57 19.26 -7.16
C GLY A 437 2.33 18.17 -6.43
N PHE A 438 2.90 17.18 -7.13
CA PHE A 438 3.80 16.19 -6.53
C PHE A 438 5.18 16.78 -6.23
N HIS A 439 5.84 16.23 -5.19
CA HIS A 439 7.16 16.68 -4.73
C HIS A 439 8.28 15.79 -5.27
N PHE A 440 8.03 14.50 -5.47
CA PHE A 440 8.97 13.53 -6.02
C PHE A 440 8.27 12.31 -6.62
N ILE A 441 9.02 11.50 -7.37
CA ILE A 441 8.55 10.28 -8.04
C ILE A 441 9.40 9.08 -7.62
N THR A 442 8.88 7.87 -7.85
CA THR A 442 9.63 6.63 -7.58
C THR A 442 10.87 6.53 -8.48
N GLY A 443 10.75 6.84 -9.76
CA GLY A 443 11.85 6.67 -10.71
C GLY A 443 12.24 5.20 -10.89
N SER A 444 13.47 4.94 -11.33
CA SER A 444 13.92 3.58 -11.67
C SER A 444 15.28 3.17 -11.08
N LEU A 445 15.82 3.93 -10.12
CA LEU A 445 17.15 3.61 -9.57
C LEU A 445 17.20 2.22 -8.91
N TRP A 446 16.13 1.83 -8.24
CA TRP A 446 15.96 0.51 -7.61
C TRP A 446 16.10 -0.67 -8.59
N ALA A 447 15.76 -0.49 -9.85
CA ALA A 447 15.87 -1.53 -10.87
C ALA A 447 17.28 -1.68 -11.44
N HIS A 448 18.13 -0.68 -11.26
CA HIS A 448 19.36 -0.53 -12.03
C HIS A 448 20.64 -0.61 -11.21
N TYR A 449 20.59 -0.73 -9.89
CA TYR A 449 21.79 -0.77 -9.05
C TYR A 449 22.79 -1.86 -9.44
N LYS A 450 22.34 -2.96 -10.06
CA LYS A 450 23.19 -4.05 -10.55
C LYS A 450 24.17 -3.58 -11.65
N HIS A 451 23.78 -2.54 -12.38
CA HIS A 451 24.51 -1.96 -13.49
C HIS A 451 25.37 -0.75 -13.08
N PHE A 452 25.39 -0.33 -11.83
CA PHE A 452 26.15 0.84 -11.38
C PHE A 452 27.67 0.69 -11.52
N ALA A 453 28.18 -0.54 -11.66
CA ALA A 453 29.57 -0.79 -12.02
C ALA A 453 29.91 -0.51 -13.52
N GLU A 454 28.88 -0.38 -14.36
CA GLU A 454 29.01 -0.11 -15.77
C GLU A 454 29.10 1.42 -15.98
N LYS A 455 30.24 1.89 -16.49
CA LYS A 455 30.55 3.33 -16.63
C LYS A 455 29.47 4.10 -17.38
N ASP A 456 29.01 3.58 -18.52
CA ASP A 456 28.06 4.27 -19.38
C ASP A 456 26.66 4.29 -18.73
N PHE A 457 26.31 3.22 -18.03
CA PHE A 457 25.05 3.13 -17.30
C PHE A 457 24.99 4.14 -16.14
N LEU A 458 26.04 4.20 -15.32
CA LEU A 458 26.11 5.16 -14.21
C LEU A 458 26.06 6.60 -14.72
N ALA A 459 26.77 6.92 -15.80
CA ALA A 459 26.73 8.24 -16.41
C ALA A 459 25.33 8.62 -16.91
N GLU A 460 24.60 7.66 -17.49
CA GLU A 460 23.24 7.86 -17.93
C GLU A 460 22.26 8.04 -16.74
N ALA A 461 22.40 7.24 -15.70
CA ALA A 461 21.61 7.36 -14.47
C ALA A 461 21.80 8.73 -13.82
N LEU A 462 23.04 9.19 -13.68
CA LEU A 462 23.37 10.53 -13.20
C LEU A 462 22.73 11.63 -14.05
N ARG A 463 22.85 11.52 -15.38
CA ARG A 463 22.27 12.51 -16.30
C ARG A 463 20.74 12.55 -16.17
N ARG A 464 20.07 11.41 -16.12
CA ARG A 464 18.60 11.34 -15.98
C ARG A 464 18.13 11.95 -14.68
N THR A 465 18.76 11.63 -13.55
CA THR A 465 18.38 12.19 -12.25
C THR A 465 18.62 13.68 -12.18
N CYS A 466 19.78 14.18 -12.67
CA CYS A 466 20.08 15.61 -12.73
C CYS A 466 19.05 16.42 -13.54
N HIS A 467 18.57 15.88 -14.65
CA HIS A 467 17.64 16.57 -15.55
C HIS A 467 16.16 16.33 -15.23
N SER A 468 15.86 15.44 -14.29
CA SER A 468 14.48 15.24 -13.85
C SER A 468 13.93 16.50 -13.18
N GLN A 469 12.73 16.93 -13.57
CA GLN A 469 12.08 18.09 -12.98
C GLN A 469 11.51 17.84 -11.58
N LEU A 470 11.40 16.59 -11.18
CA LEU A 470 11.12 16.16 -9.82
C LEU A 470 12.25 15.27 -9.32
N PRO A 471 12.60 15.34 -8.03
CA PRO A 471 13.47 14.36 -7.40
C PRO A 471 12.94 12.94 -7.59
N VAL A 472 13.85 11.97 -7.59
CA VAL A 472 13.53 10.55 -7.66
C VAL A 472 13.90 9.85 -6.36
N THR A 473 13.25 8.74 -6.06
CA THR A 473 13.58 7.95 -4.88
C THR A 473 14.94 7.27 -5.05
N ALA A 474 15.88 7.55 -4.16
CA ALA A 474 17.17 6.88 -4.10
C ALA A 474 17.03 5.56 -3.32
N ALA A 475 16.42 4.56 -3.93
CA ALA A 475 16.20 3.24 -3.35
C ALA A 475 17.09 2.20 -4.04
N LEU A 476 17.65 1.28 -3.26
CA LEU A 476 18.35 0.09 -3.77
C LEU A 476 17.43 -1.12 -3.78
N GLU A 477 16.49 -1.13 -2.89
CA GLU A 477 15.40 -2.11 -2.81
C GLU A 477 14.13 -1.39 -2.38
N MET A 478 13.01 -1.92 -2.80
CA MET A 478 11.66 -1.45 -2.49
C MET A 478 10.87 -2.58 -1.83
N PRO A 479 9.74 -2.32 -1.21
CA PRO A 479 8.91 -3.37 -0.64
C PRO A 479 8.54 -4.50 -1.60
N ASP A 480 8.41 -4.19 -2.90
CA ASP A 480 8.03 -5.12 -3.97
C ASP A 480 9.21 -5.81 -4.65
N THR A 481 10.43 -5.53 -4.23
CA THR A 481 11.63 -6.07 -4.88
C THR A 481 12.35 -7.08 -3.99
N PRO A 482 13.17 -7.96 -4.58
CA PRO A 482 14.11 -8.76 -3.81
C PRO A 482 15.06 -7.87 -3.00
N ARG A 483 15.56 -8.41 -1.90
CA ARG A 483 16.50 -7.74 -1.02
C ARG A 483 17.88 -7.58 -1.66
N LEU A 484 18.52 -6.46 -1.42
CA LEU A 484 19.91 -6.22 -1.85
C LEU A 484 20.87 -7.28 -1.28
N ALA A 485 20.73 -7.61 0.00
CA ALA A 485 21.54 -8.61 0.70
C ALA A 485 21.26 -10.06 0.25
N PHE A 486 20.18 -10.31 -0.48
CA PHE A 486 19.93 -11.59 -1.14
C PHE A 486 20.89 -11.80 -2.31
N TYR A 487 21.15 -10.74 -3.08
CA TYR A 487 22.04 -10.80 -4.24
C TYR A 487 23.52 -10.62 -3.87
N TYR A 488 23.83 -9.77 -2.90
CA TYR A 488 25.20 -9.44 -2.51
C TYR A 488 25.44 -9.88 -1.08
N HIS A 489 26.43 -10.76 -0.89
CA HIS A 489 26.85 -11.24 0.43
C HIS A 489 28.01 -10.44 1.01
N ASP A 490 28.65 -9.61 0.19
CA ASP A 490 29.74 -8.73 0.61
C ASP A 490 29.18 -7.41 1.17
N LYS A 491 29.30 -7.25 2.49
CA LYS A 491 28.86 -6.05 3.21
C LYS A 491 29.49 -4.77 2.65
N ARG A 492 30.77 -4.78 2.29
CA ARG A 492 31.46 -3.59 1.73
C ARG A 492 30.86 -3.15 0.41
N ARG A 493 30.47 -4.12 -0.42
CA ARG A 493 29.79 -3.83 -1.68
C ARG A 493 28.42 -3.21 -1.45
N ILE A 494 27.66 -3.73 -0.48
CA ILE A 494 26.36 -3.17 -0.10
C ILE A 494 26.53 -1.74 0.41
N GLU A 495 27.46 -1.49 1.32
CA GLU A 495 27.78 -0.15 1.85
C GLU A 495 28.17 0.82 0.75
N ALA A 496 29.02 0.40 -0.20
CA ALA A 496 29.39 1.23 -1.33
C ALA A 496 28.20 1.58 -2.24
N LEU A 497 27.30 0.62 -2.49
CA LEU A 497 26.08 0.87 -3.26
C LEU A 497 25.13 1.81 -2.53
N VAL A 498 24.98 1.66 -1.21
CA VAL A 498 24.15 2.56 -0.37
C VAL A 498 24.68 3.99 -0.46
N LEU A 499 25.99 4.18 -0.26
CA LEU A 499 26.62 5.50 -0.37
C LEU A 499 26.43 6.11 -1.76
N LEU A 500 26.71 5.34 -2.82
CA LEU A 500 26.55 5.80 -4.19
C LEU A 500 25.11 6.22 -4.48
N ASN A 501 24.14 5.41 -4.04
CA ASN A 501 22.72 5.66 -4.26
C ASN A 501 22.25 6.92 -3.52
N TYR A 502 22.64 7.11 -2.27
CA TYR A 502 22.22 8.29 -1.48
C TYR A 502 22.91 9.57 -1.92
N LEU A 503 24.05 9.48 -2.61
CA LEU A 503 24.75 10.60 -3.21
C LEU A 503 24.30 10.92 -4.65
N MET A 504 23.31 10.18 -5.18
CA MET A 504 22.75 10.49 -6.49
C MET A 504 22.10 11.87 -6.47
N PRO A 505 22.39 12.74 -7.44
CA PRO A 505 21.86 14.09 -7.46
C PRO A 505 20.35 14.09 -7.66
N ASN A 506 19.68 15.11 -7.14
CA ASN A 506 18.22 15.29 -7.30
C ASN A 506 17.43 14.03 -6.92
N SER A 507 17.80 13.42 -5.80
CA SER A 507 17.17 12.21 -5.29
C SER A 507 16.78 12.34 -3.82
N VAL A 508 15.83 11.53 -3.39
CA VAL A 508 15.33 11.43 -2.01
C VAL A 508 15.83 10.12 -1.42
N PRO A 509 16.71 10.15 -0.42
CA PRO A 509 17.18 8.93 0.24
C PRO A 509 16.03 8.09 0.79
N PHE A 510 15.98 6.82 0.40
CA PHE A 510 14.97 5.86 0.83
C PHE A 510 15.62 4.61 1.41
N LEU A 511 15.32 4.33 2.67
CA LEU A 511 15.76 3.15 3.39
C LEU A 511 14.58 2.19 3.55
N ASN A 512 14.63 1.05 2.87
CA ASN A 512 13.64 0.00 3.04
C ASN A 512 13.90 -0.77 4.34
N ASN A 513 12.89 -0.96 5.16
CA ASN A 513 12.99 -1.67 6.44
C ASN A 513 13.74 -3.01 6.29
N GLY A 514 14.80 -3.17 7.07
CA GLY A 514 15.66 -4.36 7.08
C GLY A 514 16.96 -4.21 6.29
N LEU A 515 17.10 -3.21 5.38
CA LEU A 515 18.35 -2.97 4.67
C LEU A 515 19.49 -2.65 5.66
N GLU A 516 19.20 -1.90 6.72
CA GLU A 516 20.13 -1.56 7.80
C GLU A 516 20.63 -2.80 8.58
N LEU A 517 19.87 -3.88 8.54
CA LEU A 517 20.19 -5.15 9.18
C LEU A 517 20.74 -6.19 8.18
N LEU A 518 20.87 -5.82 6.90
CA LEU A 518 21.20 -6.73 5.80
C LEU A 518 20.21 -7.90 5.68
N GLU A 519 18.91 -7.58 5.85
CA GLU A 519 17.84 -8.56 5.70
C GLU A 519 17.85 -9.17 4.29
N ARG A 520 17.66 -10.48 4.22
CA ARG A 520 17.69 -11.24 2.96
C ARG A 520 16.31 -11.70 2.53
N GLN A 521 15.37 -11.79 3.48
CA GLN A 521 14.01 -12.18 3.20
C GLN A 521 13.21 -11.00 2.64
N PRO A 522 12.50 -11.16 1.52
CA PRO A 522 11.57 -10.15 1.00
C PRO A 522 10.50 -9.78 2.02
N MET A 523 9.90 -8.60 1.88
CA MET A 523 8.82 -8.19 2.79
C MET A 523 7.54 -9.01 2.64
N ASN A 524 7.43 -9.82 1.62
CA ASN A 524 6.28 -10.67 1.28
C ASN A 524 4.94 -9.91 1.34
N LEU A 525 4.71 -9.07 0.33
CA LEU A 525 3.48 -8.28 0.22
C LEU A 525 2.34 -9.01 -0.51
N GLY A 526 2.51 -10.31 -0.79
CA GLY A 526 1.59 -11.08 -1.60
C GLY A 526 1.82 -10.95 -3.12
N LEU A 527 2.91 -10.28 -3.53
CA LEU A 527 3.35 -10.21 -4.91
C LEU A 527 4.37 -11.32 -5.15
N ASP A 528 3.93 -12.49 -5.60
CA ASP A 528 4.73 -13.63 -6.09
C ASP A 528 5.85 -14.16 -5.17
N ASN A 529 5.96 -13.69 -3.94
CA ASN A 529 6.86 -14.21 -2.94
C ASN A 529 6.14 -15.30 -2.16
N THR A 530 6.44 -16.53 -2.49
CA THR A 530 5.76 -17.73 -1.96
C THR A 530 6.23 -18.14 -0.57
N GLU A 531 7.25 -17.49 0.01
CA GLU A 531 7.84 -17.90 1.28
C GLU A 531 8.14 -16.74 2.23
#